data_c2a6fde23c4983716b58d13a26bb8f0b
#
_entry.id   c2a6fde23c4983716b58d13a26bb8f0b
#
_cell.length_a   1.000
_cell.length_b   1.000
_cell.length_c   1.000
_cell.angle_alpha   90.00
_cell.angle_beta   90.00
_cell.angle_gamma   90.00
#
_symmetry.space_group_name_H-M   'P 1'
#
loop_
_entity.id
_entity.type
_entity.pdbx_description
1 polymer ?
#
loop_
_entity_poly.entity_id
_entity_poly.type
_entity_poly.pdbx_seq_one_letter_code
_entity_poly.pdbx_strand_id
1 'polypeptide(L)'
;MKVGDEGAGDGGDEPQLVEELRVQEPSSPPVVAYRAARRFFTDPRTVGVAQAGPRTAAFMARTWARSREPVADPHAVPARPSLGLAVQVLLDELLISTMKNPRLLPRRADYERAGVEVAQAFELYRERGWLEDPESYHRTPGAPAVWSTRGERALGQPYEHLSFQSDYEPHRGEPGRERWLEMDANRTAHAWVLRQADPGRPWVVCVHGFGTGAPFLDLRAFRARRLHSELGLNVAVPVLPLHGPRQQAGVASGEGFMSIDLVDTVHALAQSAWDVRSLIAWARLIGRDAPVGIWGLSLGGYVASLVAAMEDGLACAIAGIPATDILDLYHRHSPPAVRKRALEHGALGPEATAVQNVVSPLVLRPKLSRERRFVFAGLGDRMSTSGQAHRLWEHWERPSVAWYPGGHVGFWWVGSVNRFVTEALVSCGLSAGPSGASPAPSLSSSET
;
A
#
# COMPACT_ATOMS: atom_id res chain seq x y z
N MET A 1 90.82 -11.34 19.59
CA MET A 1 91.17 -12.74 19.89
C MET A 1 90.07 -13.61 19.37
N LYS A 2 90.38 -14.32 18.26
CA LYS A 2 89.85 -15.59 17.74
C LYS A 2 88.30 -15.66 17.59
N VAL A 3 87.80 -15.68 16.36
CA VAL A 3 87.76 -16.79 15.36
C VAL A 3 86.65 -17.80 15.65
N GLY A 4 85.94 -18.05 14.62
CA GLY A 4 85.20 -19.31 14.27
C GLY A 4 83.72 -19.09 14.15
N ASP A 5 83.17 -19.30 13.10
CA ASP A 5 83.19 -20.07 11.88
C ASP A 5 81.83 -20.83 11.75
N GLU A 6 81.29 -20.66 10.57
CA GLU A 6 80.48 -21.61 9.84
C GLU A 6 79.25 -22.34 10.48
N GLY A 7 78.17 -22.28 9.73
CA GLY A 7 77.16 -23.33 9.79
C GLY A 7 75.89 -22.98 9.04
N ALA A 8 75.97 -23.18 7.71
CA ALA A 8 74.93 -23.77 6.83
C ALA A 8 73.46 -23.72 7.24
N GLY A 9 72.66 -23.08 6.46
CA GLY A 9 71.62 -23.50 5.56
C GLY A 9 70.58 -24.50 6.11
N ASP A 10 69.38 -24.07 6.25
CA ASP A 10 68.29 -24.94 5.86
C ASP A 10 67.13 -24.06 5.34
N GLY A 11 66.83 -24.28 4.07
CA GLY A 11 65.70 -23.66 3.39
C GLY A 11 64.41 -24.32 3.78
N GLY A 12 63.59 -23.59 4.50
CA GLY A 12 62.20 -23.95 4.73
C GLY A 12 61.32 -23.37 3.63
N ASP A 13 60.92 -24.23 2.69
CA ASP A 13 59.92 -23.98 1.69
C ASP A 13 58.62 -23.53 2.36
N GLU A 14 58.24 -22.28 2.17
CA GLU A 14 56.85 -21.83 2.32
C GLU A 14 56.04 -22.50 1.20
N PRO A 15 54.93 -23.22 1.50
CA PRO A 15 54.04 -23.67 0.45
C PRO A 15 53.25 -22.46 -0.09
N GLN A 16 53.60 -22.05 -1.30
CA GLN A 16 52.80 -21.18 -2.13
C GLN A 16 51.43 -21.84 -2.29
N LEU A 17 50.40 -21.24 -1.67
CA LEU A 17 48.99 -21.52 -1.95
C LEU A 17 48.74 -21.16 -3.42
N VAL A 18 48.87 -22.16 -4.29
CA VAL A 18 48.33 -22.10 -5.64
C VAL A 18 46.85 -22.13 -5.54
N GLU A 19 46.25 -20.96 -5.58
CA GLU A 19 44.80 -20.81 -5.75
C GLU A 19 44.45 -21.33 -7.14
N GLU A 20 44.05 -22.63 -7.19
CA GLU A 20 43.47 -23.22 -8.38
C GLU A 20 42.23 -22.42 -8.77
N LEU A 21 42.41 -21.43 -9.67
CA LEU A 21 41.38 -20.88 -10.48
C LEU A 21 40.68 -22.03 -11.21
N ARG A 22 39.58 -22.55 -10.62
CA ARG A 22 38.67 -23.44 -11.33
C ARG A 22 38.11 -22.65 -12.50
N VAL A 23 38.71 -22.77 -13.64
CA VAL A 23 38.17 -22.39 -14.92
C VAL A 23 36.87 -23.14 -15.07
N GLN A 24 35.73 -22.49 -14.85
CA GLN A 24 34.44 -23.07 -15.15
C GLN A 24 34.42 -23.32 -16.67
N GLU A 25 34.50 -24.58 -17.05
CA GLU A 25 34.30 -24.96 -18.46
C GLU A 25 32.98 -24.36 -18.96
N PRO A 26 32.97 -23.73 -20.14
CA PRO A 26 31.76 -23.18 -20.70
C PRO A 26 30.73 -24.30 -20.87
N SER A 27 29.61 -24.19 -20.17
CA SER A 27 28.51 -25.16 -20.25
C SER A 27 28.11 -25.37 -21.70
N SER A 28 27.99 -26.63 -22.14
CA SER A 28 27.63 -26.96 -23.54
C SER A 28 26.30 -26.27 -23.94
N PRO A 29 26.16 -25.85 -25.20
CA PRO A 29 24.96 -25.14 -25.70
C PRO A 29 23.62 -25.78 -25.28
N PRO A 30 23.41 -27.09 -25.29
CA PRO A 30 22.16 -27.70 -24.81
C PRO A 30 21.93 -27.53 -23.31
N VAL A 31 22.97 -27.50 -22.48
CA VAL A 31 22.85 -27.27 -21.03
C VAL A 31 22.48 -25.80 -20.76
N VAL A 32 23.05 -24.87 -21.50
CA VAL A 32 22.69 -23.44 -21.42
C VAL A 32 21.23 -23.25 -21.85
N ALA A 33 20.83 -23.85 -22.98
CA ALA A 33 19.45 -23.78 -23.47
C ALA A 33 18.44 -24.43 -22.50
N TYR A 34 18.78 -25.58 -21.90
CA TYR A 34 17.96 -26.23 -20.89
C TYR A 34 17.82 -25.38 -19.61
N ARG A 35 18.92 -24.79 -19.13
CA ARG A 35 18.88 -23.88 -17.97
C ARG A 35 18.07 -22.61 -18.25
N ALA A 36 18.20 -22.04 -19.43
CA ALA A 36 17.43 -20.90 -19.88
C ALA A 36 15.93 -21.21 -19.98
N ALA A 37 15.57 -22.32 -20.64
CA ALA A 37 14.21 -22.80 -20.73
C ALA A 37 13.62 -23.11 -19.35
N ARG A 38 14.33 -23.81 -18.47
CA ARG A 38 13.91 -24.10 -17.10
C ARG A 38 13.68 -22.80 -16.32
N ARG A 39 14.59 -21.81 -16.41
CA ARG A 39 14.41 -20.50 -15.77
C ARG A 39 13.15 -19.80 -16.30
N PHE A 40 12.93 -19.80 -17.60
CA PHE A 40 11.75 -19.20 -18.22
C PHE A 40 10.45 -19.85 -17.70
N PHE A 41 10.36 -21.18 -17.66
CA PHE A 41 9.17 -21.91 -17.18
C PHE A 41 9.00 -21.91 -15.66
N THR A 42 10.04 -21.56 -14.90
CA THR A 42 9.96 -21.45 -13.43
C THR A 42 9.90 -20.02 -12.94
N ASP A 43 10.06 -19.02 -13.80
CA ASP A 43 9.92 -17.61 -13.45
C ASP A 43 8.48 -17.31 -13.01
N PRO A 44 8.29 -16.78 -11.79
CA PRO A 44 6.94 -16.51 -11.25
C PRO A 44 6.09 -15.57 -12.12
N ARG A 45 6.73 -14.67 -12.89
CA ARG A 45 6.05 -13.77 -13.83
C ARG A 45 5.51 -14.56 -15.02
N THR A 46 6.35 -15.36 -15.65
CA THR A 46 5.98 -16.19 -16.80
C THR A 46 4.88 -17.18 -16.43
N VAL A 47 5.05 -17.86 -15.30
CA VAL A 47 4.02 -18.79 -14.75
C VAL A 47 2.74 -18.04 -14.44
N GLY A 48 2.82 -16.85 -13.87
CA GLY A 48 1.67 -16.00 -13.57
C GLY A 48 0.90 -15.60 -14.82
N VAL A 49 1.60 -15.13 -15.85
CA VAL A 49 0.98 -14.77 -17.15
C VAL A 49 0.31 -15.99 -17.79
N ALA A 50 0.97 -17.15 -17.83
CA ALA A 50 0.40 -18.38 -18.36
C ALA A 50 -0.86 -18.85 -17.61
N GLN A 51 -0.93 -18.56 -16.30
CA GLN A 51 -2.07 -18.92 -15.46
C GLN A 51 -3.20 -17.86 -15.44
N ALA A 52 -2.99 -16.67 -15.99
CA ALA A 52 -3.98 -15.60 -15.95
C ALA A 52 -5.30 -16.00 -16.65
N GLY A 53 -5.24 -16.59 -17.85
CA GLY A 53 -6.41 -17.09 -18.57
C GLY A 53 -7.17 -18.18 -17.78
N PRO A 54 -6.53 -19.30 -17.39
CA PRO A 54 -7.16 -20.34 -16.56
C PRO A 54 -7.77 -19.82 -15.26
N ARG A 55 -7.11 -18.91 -14.55
CA ARG A 55 -7.64 -18.31 -13.32
C ARG A 55 -8.85 -17.44 -13.59
N THR A 56 -8.83 -16.66 -14.66
CA THR A 56 -9.99 -15.87 -15.12
C THR A 56 -11.17 -16.78 -15.43
N ALA A 57 -10.96 -17.85 -16.21
CA ALA A 57 -12.01 -18.81 -16.54
C ALA A 57 -12.59 -19.48 -15.27
N ALA A 58 -11.75 -19.89 -14.35
CA ALA A 58 -12.18 -20.46 -13.06
C ALA A 58 -12.96 -19.46 -12.20
N PHE A 59 -12.58 -18.18 -12.20
CA PHE A 59 -13.34 -17.13 -11.54
C PHE A 59 -14.72 -16.94 -12.18
N MET A 60 -14.78 -16.85 -13.50
CA MET A 60 -16.03 -16.66 -14.24
C MET A 60 -16.98 -17.85 -14.05
N ALA A 61 -16.47 -19.09 -14.05
CA ALA A 61 -17.27 -20.27 -13.79
C ALA A 61 -17.89 -20.26 -12.38
N ARG A 62 -17.09 -19.91 -11.36
CA ARG A 62 -17.61 -19.76 -9.98
C ARG A 62 -18.63 -18.62 -9.86
N THR A 63 -18.37 -17.49 -10.53
CA THR A 63 -19.29 -16.34 -10.55
C THR A 63 -20.62 -16.74 -11.19
N TRP A 64 -20.57 -17.49 -12.30
CA TRP A 64 -21.76 -18.01 -12.97
C TRP A 64 -22.54 -19.01 -12.11
N ALA A 65 -21.86 -19.93 -11.42
CA ALA A 65 -22.50 -20.86 -10.49
C ALA A 65 -23.23 -20.10 -9.36
N ARG A 66 -22.52 -19.18 -8.69
CA ARG A 66 -23.07 -18.36 -7.59
C ARG A 66 -24.23 -17.46 -8.03
N SER A 67 -24.23 -16.98 -9.27
CA SER A 67 -25.32 -16.13 -9.78
C SER A 67 -26.67 -16.86 -9.89
N ARG A 68 -26.67 -18.19 -9.76
CA ARG A 68 -27.85 -19.05 -9.77
C ARG A 68 -28.32 -19.48 -8.37
N GLU A 69 -27.47 -19.24 -7.36
CA GLU A 69 -27.81 -19.53 -5.96
C GLU A 69 -28.69 -18.41 -5.39
N PRO A 70 -29.65 -18.73 -4.51
CA PRO A 70 -30.36 -17.70 -3.76
C PRO A 70 -29.38 -16.86 -2.95
N VAL A 71 -29.55 -15.55 -2.97
CA VAL A 71 -28.74 -14.63 -2.14
C VAL A 71 -29.17 -14.78 -0.68
N ALA A 72 -28.37 -15.50 0.09
CA ALA A 72 -28.64 -15.76 1.52
C ALA A 72 -28.43 -14.52 2.41
N ASP A 73 -27.47 -13.66 2.03
CA ASP A 73 -27.16 -12.41 2.71
C ASP A 73 -27.78 -11.24 1.92
N PRO A 74 -28.73 -10.48 2.48
CA PRO A 74 -29.35 -9.33 1.81
C PRO A 74 -28.35 -8.21 1.47
N HIS A 75 -27.16 -8.23 2.08
CA HIS A 75 -26.08 -7.27 1.80
C HIS A 75 -25.04 -7.79 0.81
N ALA A 76 -25.10 -9.07 0.43
CA ALA A 76 -24.22 -9.63 -0.59
C ALA A 76 -24.63 -9.12 -1.97
N VAL A 77 -23.72 -8.46 -2.66
CA VAL A 77 -23.89 -8.07 -4.06
C VAL A 77 -23.18 -9.11 -4.93
N PRO A 78 -23.91 -10.07 -5.52
CA PRO A 78 -23.27 -11.07 -6.35
C PRO A 78 -22.77 -10.45 -7.66
N ALA A 79 -21.53 -10.74 -8.02
CA ALA A 79 -21.02 -10.40 -9.34
C ALA A 79 -21.84 -11.15 -10.40
N ARG A 80 -22.25 -10.44 -11.45
CA ARG A 80 -22.88 -11.08 -12.62
C ARG A 80 -21.84 -11.33 -13.69
N PRO A 81 -21.78 -12.55 -14.26
CA PRO A 81 -20.83 -12.85 -15.32
C PRO A 81 -21.11 -12.00 -16.56
N SER A 82 -20.06 -11.35 -17.07
CA SER A 82 -20.11 -10.58 -18.30
C SER A 82 -18.73 -10.58 -18.97
N LEU A 83 -18.69 -10.30 -20.28
CA LEU A 83 -17.41 -10.17 -21.00
C LEU A 83 -16.55 -9.03 -20.40
N GLY A 84 -17.16 -7.91 -20.06
CA GLY A 84 -16.46 -6.78 -19.42
C GLY A 84 -15.81 -7.17 -18.10
N LEU A 85 -16.51 -7.94 -17.25
CA LEU A 85 -15.96 -8.48 -16.01
C LEU A 85 -14.77 -9.43 -16.29
N ALA A 86 -14.91 -10.32 -17.27
CA ALA A 86 -13.84 -11.27 -17.63
C ALA A 86 -12.56 -10.55 -18.09
N VAL A 87 -12.68 -9.51 -18.92
CA VAL A 87 -11.55 -8.69 -19.37
C VAL A 87 -10.87 -8.00 -18.18
N GLN A 88 -11.62 -7.41 -17.26
CA GLN A 88 -11.05 -6.74 -16.10
C GLN A 88 -10.38 -7.70 -15.11
N VAL A 89 -10.97 -8.87 -14.88
CA VAL A 89 -10.37 -9.96 -14.09
C VAL A 89 -9.06 -10.44 -14.73
N LEU A 90 -9.03 -10.59 -16.06
CA LEU A 90 -7.80 -10.94 -16.77
C LEU A 90 -6.71 -9.87 -16.61
N LEU A 91 -7.07 -8.59 -16.71
CA LEU A 91 -6.14 -7.48 -16.48
C LEU A 91 -5.56 -7.51 -15.06
N ASP A 92 -6.37 -7.75 -14.05
CA ASP A 92 -5.90 -7.90 -12.67
C ASP A 92 -4.91 -9.07 -12.53
N GLU A 93 -5.23 -10.25 -13.10
CA GLU A 93 -4.33 -11.42 -13.05
C GLU A 93 -2.99 -11.16 -13.77
N LEU A 94 -3.01 -10.41 -14.86
CA LEU A 94 -1.79 -9.99 -15.57
C LEU A 94 -0.98 -9.00 -14.73
N LEU A 95 -1.62 -8.00 -14.12
CA LEU A 95 -0.95 -7.04 -13.23
C LEU A 95 -0.32 -7.75 -12.02
N ILE A 96 -1.05 -8.64 -11.35
CA ILE A 96 -0.51 -9.46 -10.26
C ILE A 96 0.73 -10.23 -10.72
N SER A 97 0.73 -10.73 -11.95
CA SER A 97 1.87 -11.47 -12.50
C SER A 97 3.09 -10.58 -12.69
N THR A 98 2.93 -9.32 -13.10
CA THR A 98 4.03 -8.37 -13.24
C THR A 98 4.66 -7.95 -11.91
N MET A 99 3.87 -7.95 -10.82
CA MET A 99 4.34 -7.60 -9.48
C MET A 99 5.23 -8.69 -8.84
N LYS A 100 5.24 -9.92 -9.39
CA LYS A 100 6.06 -11.02 -8.90
C LYS A 100 7.50 -10.86 -9.36
N ASN A 101 8.36 -10.33 -8.50
CA ASN A 101 9.78 -10.20 -8.81
C ASN A 101 10.57 -11.42 -8.31
N PRO A 102 11.11 -12.27 -9.21
CA PRO A 102 11.87 -13.46 -8.79
C PRO A 102 13.16 -13.11 -8.03
N ARG A 103 13.68 -11.87 -8.16
CA ARG A 103 14.87 -11.41 -7.42
C ARG A 103 14.59 -11.16 -5.95
N LEU A 104 13.32 -10.96 -5.59
CA LEU A 104 12.86 -10.75 -4.21
C LEU A 104 12.38 -12.04 -3.54
N LEU A 105 12.63 -13.22 -4.14
CA LEU A 105 12.33 -14.48 -3.47
C LEU A 105 13.24 -14.63 -2.25
N PRO A 106 12.67 -14.80 -1.03
CA PRO A 106 13.45 -14.84 0.19
C PRO A 106 14.38 -16.04 0.22
N ARG A 107 15.57 -15.86 0.78
CA ARG A 107 16.52 -16.93 1.10
C ARG A 107 16.13 -17.57 2.44
N ARG A 108 16.74 -18.69 2.79
CA ARG A 108 16.48 -19.34 4.07
C ARG A 108 16.73 -18.41 5.26
N ALA A 109 17.84 -17.71 5.25
CA ALA A 109 18.20 -16.76 6.31
C ALA A 109 17.18 -15.62 6.46
N ASP A 110 16.50 -15.19 5.38
CA ASP A 110 15.47 -14.15 5.44
C ASP A 110 14.23 -14.63 6.19
N TYR A 111 13.82 -15.91 6.00
CA TYR A 111 12.71 -16.50 6.75
C TYR A 111 13.05 -16.67 8.24
N GLU A 112 14.27 -17.14 8.55
CA GLU A 112 14.75 -17.32 9.92
C GLU A 112 14.78 -15.98 10.65
N ARG A 113 15.32 -14.93 10.02
CA ARG A 113 15.34 -13.57 10.58
C ARG A 113 13.94 -13.03 10.77
N ALA A 114 13.09 -13.08 9.74
CA ALA A 114 11.72 -12.56 9.81
C ALA A 114 10.90 -13.22 10.92
N GLY A 115 11.05 -14.54 11.11
CA GLY A 115 10.38 -15.27 12.20
C GLY A 115 10.88 -14.85 13.59
N VAL A 116 12.20 -14.68 13.75
CA VAL A 116 12.78 -14.18 15.01
C VAL A 116 12.30 -12.76 15.31
N GLU A 117 12.30 -11.87 14.31
CA GLU A 117 11.83 -10.49 14.45
C GLU A 117 10.33 -10.43 14.81
N VAL A 118 9.49 -11.29 14.22
CA VAL A 118 8.07 -11.38 14.60
C VAL A 118 7.90 -11.81 16.06
N ALA A 119 8.63 -12.83 16.51
CA ALA A 119 8.56 -13.29 17.91
C ALA A 119 9.04 -12.20 18.89
N GLN A 120 10.12 -11.49 18.56
CA GLN A 120 10.63 -10.38 19.36
C GLN A 120 9.63 -9.20 19.39
N ALA A 121 9.04 -8.86 18.25
CA ALA A 121 8.01 -7.80 18.17
C ALA A 121 6.77 -8.18 18.98
N PHE A 122 6.32 -9.44 18.89
CA PHE A 122 5.18 -9.93 19.66
C PHE A 122 5.39 -9.78 21.17
N GLU A 123 6.55 -10.21 21.69
CA GLU A 123 6.88 -10.06 23.11
C GLU A 123 6.96 -8.59 23.53
N LEU A 124 7.64 -7.75 22.74
CA LEU A 124 7.73 -6.32 23.02
C LEU A 124 6.34 -5.65 23.03
N TYR A 125 5.48 -5.98 22.06
CA TYR A 125 4.15 -5.37 21.96
C TYR A 125 3.24 -5.83 23.10
N ARG A 126 3.35 -7.09 23.52
CA ARG A 126 2.69 -7.62 24.70
C ARG A 126 3.15 -6.90 25.98
N GLU A 127 4.44 -6.74 26.19
CA GLU A 127 5.01 -6.02 27.34
C GLU A 127 4.61 -4.55 27.40
N ARG A 128 4.41 -3.92 26.23
CA ARG A 128 3.99 -2.52 26.11
C ARG A 128 2.47 -2.33 26.16
N GLY A 129 1.70 -3.40 26.18
CA GLY A 129 0.24 -3.37 26.13
C GLY A 129 -0.35 -3.02 24.77
N TRP A 130 0.47 -3.00 23.70
CA TRP A 130 0.02 -2.62 22.35
C TRP A 130 -0.82 -3.70 21.67
N LEU A 131 -0.76 -4.95 22.13
CA LEU A 131 -1.61 -6.01 21.62
C LEU A 131 -3.05 -5.88 22.11
N GLU A 132 -3.25 -5.38 23.34
CA GLU A 132 -4.54 -5.13 23.97
C GLU A 132 -5.12 -3.76 23.58
N ASP A 133 -4.25 -2.76 23.42
CA ASP A 133 -4.59 -1.40 22.99
C ASP A 133 -3.74 -0.96 21.80
N PRO A 134 -4.07 -1.41 20.58
CA PRO A 134 -3.33 -1.06 19.37
C PRO A 134 -3.26 0.45 19.06
N GLU A 135 -4.22 1.26 19.53
CA GLU A 135 -4.18 2.71 19.33
C GLU A 135 -2.98 3.33 20.05
N SER A 136 -2.60 2.82 21.23
CA SER A 136 -1.46 3.31 22.02
C SER A 136 -0.08 3.06 21.39
N TYR A 137 0.00 2.19 20.37
CA TYR A 137 1.20 2.04 19.54
C TYR A 137 1.51 3.32 18.74
N HIS A 138 0.49 4.08 18.36
CA HIS A 138 0.62 5.21 17.47
C HIS A 138 0.85 6.52 18.23
N ARG A 139 1.93 7.22 17.87
CA ARG A 139 2.19 8.59 18.33
C ARG A 139 1.46 9.59 17.43
N THR A 140 1.16 10.76 17.94
CA THR A 140 0.53 11.85 17.19
C THR A 140 1.59 12.79 16.63
N PRO A 141 1.74 12.92 15.31
CA PRO A 141 2.65 13.90 14.73
C PRO A 141 2.05 15.31 14.76
N GLY A 142 2.94 16.31 14.77
CA GLY A 142 2.57 17.70 14.48
C GLY A 142 2.66 18.03 12.99
N ALA A 143 2.35 19.28 12.65
CA ALA A 143 2.71 19.83 11.33
C ALA A 143 4.24 19.92 11.24
N PRO A 144 4.83 19.64 10.05
CA PRO A 144 6.26 19.78 9.86
C PRO A 144 6.70 21.23 10.14
N ALA A 145 7.77 21.40 10.96
CA ALA A 145 8.28 22.73 11.31
C ALA A 145 8.94 23.42 10.11
N VAL A 146 9.53 22.64 9.21
CA VAL A 146 10.19 23.10 8.00
C VAL A 146 9.73 22.27 6.81
N TRP A 147 9.36 22.94 5.73
CA TRP A 147 9.03 22.29 4.46
C TRP A 147 9.54 23.09 3.28
N SER A 148 9.65 22.44 2.14
CA SER A 148 10.01 23.04 0.86
C SER A 148 8.95 22.77 -0.18
N THR A 149 8.69 23.75 -1.05
CA THR A 149 7.80 23.57 -2.22
C THR A 149 8.50 24.00 -3.48
N ARG A 150 8.34 23.23 -4.55
CA ARG A 150 8.87 23.54 -5.88
C ARG A 150 7.81 23.32 -6.94
N GLY A 151 7.60 24.30 -7.80
CA GLY A 151 6.68 24.18 -8.93
C GLY A 151 7.22 23.22 -9.99
N GLU A 152 6.44 22.21 -10.35
CA GLU A 152 6.77 21.19 -11.36
C GLU A 152 5.59 20.95 -12.31
N ARG A 153 5.79 20.08 -13.32
CA ARG A 153 4.73 19.67 -14.24
C ARG A 153 4.79 18.18 -14.51
N ALA A 154 3.61 17.55 -14.52
CA ALA A 154 3.45 16.16 -14.92
C ALA A 154 2.42 16.06 -16.04
N LEU A 155 2.83 15.60 -17.24
CA LEU A 155 1.96 15.52 -18.43
C LEU A 155 1.17 16.83 -18.68
N GLY A 156 1.85 17.97 -18.54
CA GLY A 156 1.25 19.30 -18.72
C GLY A 156 0.49 19.84 -17.51
N GLN A 157 0.11 19.04 -16.53
CA GLN A 157 -0.52 19.46 -15.30
C GLN A 157 0.51 20.10 -14.36
N PRO A 158 0.37 21.40 -14.01
CA PRO A 158 1.21 22.01 -12.98
C PRO A 158 0.84 21.47 -11.60
N TYR A 159 1.83 21.31 -10.74
CA TYR A 159 1.66 20.95 -9.33
C TYR A 159 2.84 21.51 -8.52
N GLU A 160 2.71 21.52 -7.22
CA GLU A 160 3.79 21.80 -6.28
C GLU A 160 4.33 20.48 -5.73
N HIS A 161 5.62 20.28 -5.82
CA HIS A 161 6.32 19.22 -5.12
C HIS A 161 6.64 19.71 -3.71
N LEU A 162 5.86 19.25 -2.74
CA LEU A 162 6.09 19.47 -1.32
C LEU A 162 7.05 18.42 -0.78
N SER A 163 8.02 18.83 0.04
CA SER A 163 8.88 17.92 0.81
C SER A 163 9.14 18.47 2.21
N PHE A 164 9.23 17.55 3.18
CA PHE A 164 9.56 17.84 4.57
C PHE A 164 10.24 16.65 5.24
N GLN A 165 10.92 16.87 6.36
CA GLN A 165 11.53 15.81 7.14
C GLN A 165 10.43 14.94 7.76
N SER A 166 10.50 13.63 7.53
CA SER A 166 9.69 12.68 8.28
C SER A 166 10.35 12.42 9.63
N ASP A 167 9.71 12.85 10.69
CA ASP A 167 10.19 12.65 12.08
C ASP A 167 9.74 11.29 12.64
N TYR A 168 9.26 10.39 11.78
CA TYR A 168 8.91 9.03 12.19
C TYR A 168 10.16 8.23 12.52
N GLU A 169 10.13 7.60 13.68
CA GLU A 169 11.08 6.56 14.07
C GLU A 169 10.29 5.37 14.65
N PRO A 170 10.62 4.12 14.30
CA PRO A 170 10.11 2.97 15.04
C PRO A 170 10.42 3.11 16.54
N HIS A 171 9.61 2.50 17.39
CA HIS A 171 9.84 2.60 18.82
C HIS A 171 11.18 1.97 19.24
N ARG A 172 11.76 2.43 20.33
CA ARG A 172 13.00 1.85 20.86
C ARG A 172 12.77 0.40 21.24
N GLY A 173 13.66 -0.47 20.76
CA GLY A 173 13.61 -1.90 20.99
C GLY A 173 12.81 -2.66 19.93
N GLU A 174 12.14 -2.01 18.98
CA GLU A 174 11.49 -2.72 17.89
C GLU A 174 12.53 -3.40 16.98
N PRO A 175 12.31 -4.67 16.61
CA PRO A 175 13.15 -5.33 15.62
C PRO A 175 13.13 -4.56 14.29
N GLY A 176 14.26 -4.56 13.58
CA GLY A 176 14.39 -3.86 12.30
C GLY A 176 14.48 -2.33 12.38
N ARG A 177 14.43 -1.72 13.60
CA ARG A 177 14.46 -0.27 13.78
C ARG A 177 15.69 0.38 13.14
N GLU A 178 16.89 -0.13 13.42
CA GLU A 178 18.14 0.40 12.88
C GLU A 178 18.16 0.29 11.35
N ARG A 179 17.80 -0.88 10.81
CA ARG A 179 17.66 -1.10 9.36
C ARG A 179 16.68 -0.13 8.71
N TRP A 180 15.56 0.17 9.39
CA TRP A 180 14.57 1.14 8.92
C TRP A 180 15.12 2.56 8.88
N LEU A 181 15.85 2.96 9.91
CA LEU A 181 16.45 4.29 10.01
C LEU A 181 17.63 4.51 9.06
N GLU A 182 18.28 3.45 8.59
CA GLU A 182 19.32 3.50 7.56
C GLU A 182 18.76 3.75 6.15
N MET A 183 17.46 3.68 5.95
CA MET A 183 16.81 3.98 4.66
C MET A 183 16.66 5.49 4.46
N ASP A 184 17.74 6.20 4.14
CA ASP A 184 17.79 7.67 4.03
C ASP A 184 16.66 8.26 3.16
N ALA A 185 16.31 7.61 2.04
CA ALA A 185 15.24 8.06 1.17
C ALA A 185 13.87 8.14 1.88
N ASN A 186 13.63 7.33 2.91
CA ASN A 186 12.40 7.37 3.71
C ASN A 186 12.35 8.51 4.72
N ARG A 187 13.48 9.14 5.02
CA ARG A 187 13.56 10.26 5.98
C ARG A 187 12.97 11.57 5.43
N THR A 188 12.79 11.65 4.12
CA THR A 188 12.09 12.78 3.50
C THR A 188 10.71 12.34 3.03
N ALA A 189 9.68 12.96 3.57
CA ALA A 189 8.31 12.83 3.09
C ALA A 189 8.09 13.76 1.89
N HIS A 190 7.35 13.28 0.90
CA HIS A 190 7.02 14.01 -0.33
C HIS A 190 5.52 14.02 -0.57
N ALA A 191 5.01 15.07 -1.20
CA ALA A 191 3.64 15.11 -1.67
C ALA A 191 3.50 15.94 -2.97
N TRP A 192 2.56 15.55 -3.83
CA TRP A 192 2.14 16.28 -5.02
C TRP A 192 0.92 17.12 -4.66
N VAL A 193 1.03 18.44 -4.76
CA VAL A 193 0.02 19.37 -4.24
C VAL A 193 -0.54 20.25 -5.34
N LEU A 194 -1.87 20.41 -5.39
CA LEU A 194 -2.57 21.40 -6.18
C LEU A 194 -3.30 22.34 -5.20
N ARG A 195 -2.84 23.59 -5.09
CA ARG A 195 -3.43 24.57 -4.18
C ARG A 195 -4.30 25.56 -4.92
N GLN A 196 -5.43 25.91 -4.31
CA GLN A 196 -6.27 27.04 -4.69
C GLN A 196 -5.62 28.37 -4.26
N ALA A 197 -5.98 29.44 -4.93
CA ALA A 197 -5.53 30.79 -4.54
C ALA A 197 -6.06 31.22 -3.16
N ASP A 198 -7.27 30.79 -2.82
CA ASP A 198 -7.87 31.00 -1.49
C ASP A 198 -7.41 29.86 -0.54
N PRO A 199 -6.65 30.18 0.52
CA PRO A 199 -6.17 29.18 1.46
C PRO A 199 -7.29 28.53 2.27
N GLY A 200 -8.45 29.17 2.45
CA GLY A 200 -9.59 28.62 3.18
C GLY A 200 -10.40 27.58 2.42
N ARG A 201 -10.00 27.23 1.20
CA ARG A 201 -10.68 26.16 0.43
C ARG A 201 -10.41 24.79 1.05
N PRO A 202 -11.43 23.90 1.07
CA PRO A 202 -11.28 22.56 1.63
C PRO A 202 -10.16 21.75 0.98
N TRP A 203 -9.62 20.80 1.73
CA TRP A 203 -8.56 19.89 1.30
C TRP A 203 -9.08 18.47 1.13
N VAL A 204 -8.51 17.76 0.15
CA VAL A 204 -8.58 16.31 0.08
C VAL A 204 -7.17 15.73 0.01
N VAL A 205 -6.84 14.85 0.96
CA VAL A 205 -5.60 14.08 0.97
C VAL A 205 -5.87 12.75 0.28
N CYS A 206 -5.20 12.52 -0.85
CA CYS A 206 -5.39 11.38 -1.74
C CYS A 206 -4.24 10.39 -1.59
N VAL A 207 -4.44 9.25 -0.94
CA VAL A 207 -3.38 8.29 -0.64
C VAL A 207 -3.30 7.21 -1.72
N HIS A 208 -2.16 7.14 -2.41
CA HIS A 208 -1.96 6.28 -3.57
C HIS A 208 -1.81 4.78 -3.23
N GLY A 209 -1.95 3.91 -4.22
CA GLY A 209 -1.82 2.46 -4.09
C GLY A 209 -0.37 1.98 -4.18
N PHE A 210 -0.20 0.66 -4.01
CA PHE A 210 1.09 -0.02 -4.15
C PHE A 210 1.67 0.14 -5.56
N GLY A 211 2.98 0.32 -5.64
CA GLY A 211 3.73 0.39 -6.91
C GLY A 211 3.61 1.72 -7.67
N THR A 212 2.97 2.74 -7.09
CA THR A 212 2.86 4.09 -7.65
C THR A 212 3.81 5.07 -6.92
N GLY A 213 3.47 6.32 -6.71
CA GLY A 213 4.38 7.33 -6.11
C GLY A 213 5.07 8.20 -7.15
N ALA A 214 4.51 8.24 -8.37
CA ALA A 214 4.95 9.14 -9.44
C ALA A 214 3.83 10.14 -9.78
N PRO A 215 4.12 11.45 -9.89
CA PRO A 215 3.08 12.48 -9.98
C PRO A 215 2.13 12.30 -11.16
N PHE A 216 2.62 11.80 -12.31
CA PHE A 216 1.80 11.59 -13.50
C PHE A 216 0.79 10.45 -13.34
N LEU A 217 1.11 9.42 -12.53
CA LEU A 217 0.20 8.31 -12.22
C LEU A 217 -0.78 8.72 -11.12
N ASP A 218 -0.25 9.28 -10.05
CA ASP A 218 -1.01 9.56 -8.83
C ASP A 218 -2.05 10.66 -9.05
N LEU A 219 -1.65 11.79 -9.64
CA LEU A 219 -2.58 12.89 -9.96
C LEU A 219 -3.67 12.45 -10.94
N ARG A 220 -3.35 11.52 -11.86
CA ARG A 220 -4.34 10.97 -12.79
C ARG A 220 -5.26 9.97 -12.10
N ALA A 221 -4.74 9.10 -11.23
CA ALA A 221 -5.53 8.10 -10.49
C ALA A 221 -6.67 8.72 -9.71
N PHE A 222 -6.39 9.83 -9.05
CA PHE A 222 -7.37 10.59 -8.28
C PHE A 222 -8.13 11.63 -9.10
N ARG A 223 -7.85 11.77 -10.41
CA ARG A 223 -8.42 12.85 -11.22
C ARG A 223 -8.22 14.22 -10.55
N ALA A 224 -7.02 14.44 -10.00
CA ALA A 224 -6.68 15.60 -9.19
C ALA A 224 -7.04 16.93 -9.85
N ARG A 225 -6.87 17.05 -11.19
CA ARG A 225 -7.30 18.21 -11.94
C ARG A 225 -8.81 18.48 -11.77
N ARG A 226 -9.65 17.44 -11.83
CA ARG A 226 -11.10 17.58 -11.66
C ARG A 226 -11.46 18.03 -10.25
N LEU A 227 -10.86 17.40 -9.24
CA LEU A 227 -11.05 17.78 -7.83
C LEU A 227 -10.67 19.25 -7.63
N HIS A 228 -9.54 19.66 -8.20
CA HIS A 228 -9.03 21.03 -8.06
C HIS A 228 -9.86 22.05 -8.85
N SER A 229 -10.11 21.82 -10.16
CA SER A 229 -10.71 22.81 -11.04
C SER A 229 -12.24 22.83 -11.01
N GLU A 230 -12.91 21.67 -10.85
CA GLU A 230 -14.37 21.60 -10.88
C GLU A 230 -14.98 21.65 -9.47
N LEU A 231 -14.36 20.98 -8.47
CA LEU A 231 -14.85 20.99 -7.10
C LEU A 231 -14.19 22.08 -6.24
N GLY A 232 -13.18 22.78 -6.76
CA GLY A 232 -12.49 23.87 -6.09
C GLY A 232 -11.71 23.44 -4.84
N LEU A 233 -11.21 22.22 -4.82
CA LEU A 233 -10.49 21.66 -3.68
C LEU A 233 -8.99 21.94 -3.78
N ASN A 234 -8.35 22.08 -2.63
CA ASN A 234 -6.93 21.79 -2.51
C ASN A 234 -6.74 20.26 -2.53
N VAL A 235 -5.75 19.77 -3.26
CA VAL A 235 -5.46 18.34 -3.39
C VAL A 235 -4.04 18.11 -2.96
N ALA A 236 -3.81 17.14 -2.05
CA ALA A 236 -2.48 16.70 -1.67
C ALA A 236 -2.39 15.18 -1.81
N VAL A 237 -1.35 14.72 -2.52
CA VAL A 237 -1.10 13.28 -2.73
C VAL A 237 0.24 12.93 -2.10
N PRO A 238 0.25 12.44 -0.83
CA PRO A 238 1.47 12.01 -0.17
C PRO A 238 2.10 10.81 -0.86
N VAL A 239 3.42 10.76 -0.92
CA VAL A 239 4.19 9.61 -1.38
C VAL A 239 4.47 8.71 -0.19
N LEU A 240 3.98 7.48 -0.24
CA LEU A 240 4.19 6.50 0.83
C LEU A 240 5.67 6.09 0.95
N PRO A 241 6.14 5.65 2.11
CA PRO A 241 7.49 5.09 2.28
C PRO A 241 7.79 4.03 1.22
N LEU A 242 9.03 3.93 0.80
CA LEU A 242 9.52 2.98 -0.21
C LEU A 242 8.92 3.15 -1.63
N HIS A 243 8.15 4.22 -1.88
CA HIS A 243 7.56 4.50 -3.19
C HIS A 243 8.18 5.75 -3.83
N GLY A 244 8.16 5.80 -5.16
CA GLY A 244 8.61 6.96 -5.93
C GLY A 244 10.00 7.46 -5.51
N PRO A 245 10.17 8.74 -5.13
CA PRO A 245 11.46 9.29 -4.68
C PRO A 245 11.97 8.67 -3.37
N ARG A 246 11.14 7.89 -2.67
CA ARG A 246 11.48 7.20 -1.41
C ARG A 246 11.85 5.73 -1.63
N GLN A 247 11.86 5.23 -2.87
CA GLN A 247 12.24 3.84 -3.17
C GLN A 247 13.74 3.63 -2.95
N GLN A 248 14.11 2.41 -2.60
CA GLN A 248 15.51 2.01 -2.50
C GLN A 248 16.15 1.91 -3.88
N ALA A 249 17.45 2.17 -3.98
CA ALA A 249 18.19 2.07 -5.23
C ALA A 249 18.13 0.63 -5.80
N GLY A 250 17.76 0.52 -7.08
CA GLY A 250 17.67 -0.77 -7.77
C GLY A 250 16.43 -1.62 -7.45
N VAL A 251 15.52 -1.12 -6.62
CA VAL A 251 14.25 -1.76 -6.28
C VAL A 251 13.11 -0.95 -6.89
N ALA A 252 12.07 -1.60 -7.43
CA ALA A 252 10.95 -0.87 -8.01
C ALA A 252 10.09 -0.23 -6.90
N SER A 253 9.32 0.81 -7.28
CA SER A 253 8.46 1.54 -6.37
C SER A 253 7.53 0.60 -5.59
N GLY A 254 7.60 0.63 -4.27
CA GLY A 254 6.77 -0.17 -3.35
C GLY A 254 7.23 -1.61 -3.13
N GLU A 255 8.16 -2.17 -3.90
CA GLU A 255 8.56 -3.59 -3.75
C GLU A 255 9.03 -3.94 -2.33
N GLY A 256 9.66 -3.01 -1.61
CA GLY A 256 10.08 -3.22 -0.22
C GLY A 256 8.96 -3.06 0.81
N PHE A 257 7.81 -2.52 0.43
CA PHE A 257 6.72 -2.21 1.35
C PHE A 257 5.97 -3.47 1.83
N MET A 258 5.73 -4.41 0.92
CA MET A 258 5.10 -5.70 1.23
C MET A 258 6.09 -6.82 0.96
N SER A 259 6.98 -7.11 1.92
CA SER A 259 7.96 -8.17 1.85
C SER A 259 7.66 -9.26 2.88
N ILE A 260 8.47 -10.34 2.93
CA ILE A 260 8.37 -11.36 3.99
C ILE A 260 8.65 -10.78 5.37
N ASP A 261 9.35 -9.64 5.41
CA ASP A 261 9.67 -8.93 6.64
C ASP A 261 8.44 -8.18 7.14
N LEU A 262 7.61 -8.88 7.89
CA LEU A 262 6.35 -8.34 8.40
C LEU A 262 6.59 -7.11 9.29
N VAL A 263 7.66 -7.12 10.09
CA VAL A 263 7.98 -5.99 10.98
C VAL A 263 8.34 -4.74 10.17
N ASP A 264 9.09 -4.89 9.07
CA ASP A 264 9.34 -3.76 8.14
C ASP A 264 8.04 -3.27 7.47
N THR A 265 7.11 -4.17 7.17
CA THR A 265 5.76 -3.79 6.69
C THR A 265 4.98 -3.01 7.75
N VAL A 266 5.08 -3.38 9.03
CA VAL A 266 4.48 -2.63 10.15
C VAL A 266 5.10 -1.23 10.23
N HIS A 267 6.43 -1.11 10.16
CA HIS A 267 7.11 0.20 10.14
C HIS A 267 6.67 1.04 8.94
N ALA A 268 6.55 0.44 7.76
CA ALA A 268 6.09 1.12 6.55
C ALA A 268 4.66 1.67 6.69
N LEU A 269 3.75 0.89 7.26
CA LEU A 269 2.36 1.30 7.51
C LEU A 269 2.27 2.37 8.59
N ALA A 270 3.02 2.21 9.69
CA ALA A 270 3.06 3.18 10.77
C ALA A 270 3.66 4.53 10.30
N GLN A 271 4.75 4.52 9.53
CA GLN A 271 5.31 5.72 8.93
C GLN A 271 4.36 6.33 7.89
N SER A 272 3.65 5.52 7.11
CA SER A 272 2.63 6.02 6.17
C SER A 272 1.55 6.81 6.91
N ALA A 273 1.04 6.26 8.00
CA ALA A 273 0.03 6.94 8.81
C ALA A 273 0.60 8.21 9.47
N TRP A 274 1.83 8.17 9.98
CA TRP A 274 2.53 9.33 10.54
C TRP A 274 2.68 10.45 9.52
N ASP A 275 3.23 10.18 8.34
CA ASP A 275 3.49 11.17 7.31
C ASP A 275 2.20 11.76 6.73
N VAL A 276 1.17 10.94 6.54
CA VAL A 276 -0.16 11.41 6.10
C VAL A 276 -0.79 12.33 7.14
N ARG A 277 -0.70 12.00 8.44
CA ARG A 277 -1.20 12.84 9.52
C ARG A 277 -0.40 14.13 9.67
N SER A 278 0.93 14.10 9.49
CA SER A 278 1.77 15.30 9.40
C SER A 278 1.34 16.22 8.24
N LEU A 279 1.03 15.63 7.08
CA LEU A 279 0.52 16.37 5.93
C LEU A 279 -0.88 16.97 6.18
N ILE A 280 -1.77 16.27 6.88
CA ILE A 280 -3.08 16.78 7.29
C ILE A 280 -2.90 17.96 8.25
N ALA A 281 -2.01 17.85 9.23
CA ALA A 281 -1.70 18.93 10.17
C ALA A 281 -1.11 20.15 9.43
N TRP A 282 -0.22 19.92 8.46
CA TRP A 282 0.28 20.98 7.57
C TRP A 282 -0.84 21.64 6.74
N ALA A 283 -1.73 20.85 6.15
CA ALA A 283 -2.85 21.36 5.37
C ALA A 283 -3.80 22.24 6.20
N ARG A 284 -4.07 21.85 7.44
CA ARG A 284 -4.85 22.65 8.39
C ARG A 284 -4.13 23.95 8.77
N LEU A 285 -2.83 23.87 9.04
CA LEU A 285 -2.01 25.04 9.38
C LEU A 285 -2.04 26.11 8.28
N ILE A 286 -1.76 25.72 7.02
CA ILE A 286 -1.73 26.68 5.91
C ILE A 286 -3.14 27.04 5.40
N GLY A 287 -4.10 26.14 5.60
CA GLY A 287 -5.50 26.30 5.19
C GLY A 287 -6.38 27.00 6.23
N ARG A 288 -5.81 27.52 7.32
CA ARG A 288 -6.56 28.20 8.40
C ARG A 288 -7.71 27.33 8.91
N ASP A 289 -7.39 26.08 9.25
CA ASP A 289 -8.34 25.05 9.72
C ASP A 289 -9.46 24.70 8.71
N ALA A 290 -9.22 24.89 7.42
CA ALA A 290 -10.11 24.44 6.37
C ALA A 290 -10.42 22.93 6.50
N PRO A 291 -11.64 22.47 6.19
CA PRO A 291 -12.00 21.07 6.29
C PRO A 291 -11.08 20.17 5.45
N VAL A 292 -10.66 19.03 6.02
CA VAL A 292 -9.81 18.05 5.34
C VAL A 292 -10.53 16.71 5.26
N GLY A 293 -10.67 16.16 4.05
CA GLY A 293 -11.09 14.78 3.82
C GLY A 293 -9.90 13.92 3.40
N ILE A 294 -10.04 12.61 3.57
CA ILE A 294 -9.06 11.63 3.12
C ILE A 294 -9.69 10.63 2.14
N TRP A 295 -8.98 10.34 1.06
CA TRP A 295 -9.38 9.36 0.06
C TRP A 295 -8.19 8.47 -0.33
N GLY A 296 -8.30 7.18 -0.08
CA GLY A 296 -7.24 6.21 -0.42
C GLY A 296 -7.68 5.18 -1.43
N LEU A 297 -6.73 4.70 -2.25
CA LEU A 297 -6.91 3.64 -3.23
C LEU A 297 -6.03 2.42 -2.90
N SER A 298 -6.61 1.22 -2.83
CA SER A 298 -5.86 -0.03 -2.61
C SER A 298 -5.05 0.01 -1.30
N LEU A 299 -3.72 -0.07 -1.34
CA LEU A 299 -2.84 0.17 -0.18
C LEU A 299 -3.12 1.55 0.45
N GLY A 300 -3.36 2.57 -0.37
CA GLY A 300 -3.78 3.88 0.12
C GLY A 300 -5.13 3.84 0.82
N GLY A 301 -6.04 2.93 0.42
CA GLY A 301 -7.29 2.65 1.12
C GLY A 301 -7.07 2.07 2.51
N TYR A 302 -6.06 1.21 2.66
CA TYR A 302 -5.58 0.72 3.96
C TYR A 302 -5.12 1.89 4.84
N VAL A 303 -4.17 2.69 4.32
CA VAL A 303 -3.58 3.81 5.06
C VAL A 303 -4.64 4.87 5.40
N ALA A 304 -5.54 5.20 4.47
CA ALA A 304 -6.63 6.15 4.72
C ALA A 304 -7.57 5.65 5.82
N SER A 305 -7.85 4.34 5.85
CA SER A 305 -8.68 3.72 6.88
C SER A 305 -7.98 3.70 8.25
N LEU A 306 -6.67 3.46 8.26
CA LEU A 306 -5.85 3.52 9.46
C LEU A 306 -5.79 4.97 10.02
N VAL A 307 -5.58 5.96 9.15
CA VAL A 307 -5.59 7.39 9.53
C VAL A 307 -6.97 7.81 10.05
N ALA A 308 -8.06 7.33 9.44
CA ALA A 308 -9.43 7.63 9.89
C ALA A 308 -9.73 7.12 11.32
N ALA A 309 -8.97 6.13 11.79
CA ALA A 309 -9.06 5.65 13.17
C ALA A 309 -8.24 6.47 14.17
N MET A 310 -7.26 7.27 13.70
CA MET A 310 -6.32 7.97 14.56
C MET A 310 -6.45 9.50 14.49
N GLU A 311 -7.03 10.02 13.41
CA GLU A 311 -7.08 11.46 13.14
C GLU A 311 -8.46 12.04 13.46
N ASP A 312 -8.48 13.02 14.34
CA ASP A 312 -9.70 13.71 14.72
C ASP A 312 -10.08 14.80 13.69
N GLY A 313 -11.37 15.10 13.58
CA GLY A 313 -11.85 16.23 12.79
C GLY A 313 -11.71 16.09 11.27
N LEU A 314 -11.55 14.88 10.74
CA LEU A 314 -11.67 14.64 9.31
C LEU A 314 -13.11 14.91 8.84
N ALA A 315 -13.26 15.56 7.70
CA ALA A 315 -14.56 15.81 7.09
C ALA A 315 -15.19 14.53 6.54
N CYS A 316 -14.38 13.69 5.89
CA CYS A 316 -14.78 12.35 5.42
C CYS A 316 -13.59 11.43 5.25
N ALA A 317 -13.85 10.11 5.17
CA ALA A 317 -12.91 9.09 4.77
C ALA A 317 -13.50 8.22 3.65
N ILE A 318 -12.78 8.08 2.54
CA ILE A 318 -13.18 7.28 1.39
C ILE A 318 -12.15 6.18 1.17
N ALA A 319 -12.54 4.92 1.35
CA ALA A 319 -11.72 3.75 1.08
C ALA A 319 -12.12 3.13 -0.27
N GLY A 320 -11.30 3.35 -1.29
CA GLY A 320 -11.51 2.81 -2.63
C GLY A 320 -10.72 1.54 -2.87
N ILE A 321 -11.39 0.47 -3.35
CA ILE A 321 -10.75 -0.83 -3.63
C ILE A 321 -9.76 -1.25 -2.53
N PRO A 322 -10.10 -1.08 -1.22
CA PRO A 322 -9.12 -1.10 -0.16
C PRO A 322 -8.49 -2.49 0.01
N ALA A 323 -7.16 -2.50 0.17
CA ALA A 323 -6.50 -3.53 0.94
C ALA A 323 -6.85 -3.30 2.42
N THR A 324 -7.06 -4.35 3.21
CA THR A 324 -7.45 -4.22 4.63
C THR A 324 -6.76 -5.24 5.53
N ASP A 325 -6.19 -6.28 4.93
CA ASP A 325 -5.52 -7.38 5.61
C ASP A 325 -4.29 -7.79 4.78
N ILE A 326 -3.12 -7.39 5.26
CA ILE A 326 -1.85 -7.65 4.58
C ILE A 326 -1.49 -9.14 4.60
N LEU A 327 -1.78 -9.85 5.69
CA LEU A 327 -1.48 -11.28 5.77
C LEU A 327 -2.37 -12.09 4.82
N ASP A 328 -3.65 -11.72 4.63
CA ASP A 328 -4.51 -12.34 3.60
C ASP A 328 -3.95 -12.10 2.19
N LEU A 329 -3.44 -10.91 1.90
CA LEU A 329 -2.77 -10.61 0.62
C LEU A 329 -1.53 -11.50 0.46
N TYR A 330 -0.73 -11.67 1.50
CA TYR A 330 0.40 -12.57 1.51
C TYR A 330 -0.01 -14.01 1.21
N HIS A 331 -1.00 -14.53 1.94
CA HIS A 331 -1.53 -15.87 1.72
C HIS A 331 -2.04 -16.08 0.29
N ARG A 332 -2.65 -15.06 -0.28
CA ARG A 332 -3.24 -15.12 -1.61
C ARG A 332 -2.22 -15.05 -2.74
N HIS A 333 -1.24 -14.15 -2.63
CA HIS A 333 -0.38 -13.78 -3.75
C HIS A 333 1.00 -14.44 -3.70
N SER A 334 1.44 -14.93 -2.54
CA SER A 334 2.72 -15.62 -2.41
C SER A 334 2.68 -17.02 -3.04
N PRO A 335 3.78 -17.46 -3.66
CA PRO A 335 3.93 -18.84 -4.10
C PRO A 335 3.75 -19.82 -2.93
N PRO A 336 3.14 -21.00 -3.15
CA PRO A 336 2.90 -21.98 -2.07
C PRO A 336 4.16 -22.35 -1.26
N ALA A 337 5.31 -22.47 -1.93
CA ALA A 337 6.58 -22.80 -1.26
C ALA A 337 7.09 -21.65 -0.36
N VAL A 338 6.89 -20.38 -0.77
CA VAL A 338 7.22 -19.20 0.03
C VAL A 338 6.34 -19.17 1.28
N ARG A 339 5.04 -19.31 1.10
CA ARG A 339 4.07 -19.31 2.21
C ARG A 339 4.33 -20.45 3.21
N LYS A 340 4.60 -21.67 2.71
CA LYS A 340 4.92 -22.81 3.56
C LYS A 340 6.15 -22.52 4.44
N ARG A 341 7.24 -22.02 3.86
CA ARG A 341 8.46 -21.66 4.61
C ARG A 341 8.22 -20.53 5.60
N ALA A 342 7.45 -19.51 5.21
CA ALA A 342 7.12 -18.42 6.11
C ALA A 342 6.35 -18.91 7.36
N LEU A 343 5.42 -19.85 7.19
CA LEU A 343 4.73 -20.51 8.30
C LEU A 343 5.66 -21.36 9.15
N GLU A 344 6.54 -22.16 8.53
CA GLU A 344 7.52 -23.02 9.23
C GLU A 344 8.49 -22.22 10.11
N HIS A 345 8.82 -21.00 9.72
CA HIS A 345 9.73 -20.12 10.45
C HIS A 345 9.02 -19.06 11.34
N GLY A 346 7.68 -19.10 11.45
CA GLY A 346 6.94 -18.17 12.30
C GLY A 346 6.76 -16.75 11.72
N ALA A 347 7.25 -16.49 10.50
CA ALA A 347 7.04 -15.19 9.83
C ALA A 347 5.58 -14.94 9.41
N LEU A 348 4.76 -15.97 9.39
CA LEU A 348 3.31 -15.96 9.28
C LEU A 348 2.72 -16.84 10.38
N GLY A 349 1.57 -16.47 10.91
CA GLY A 349 0.90 -17.25 11.97
C GLY A 349 0.22 -16.36 13.00
N PRO A 350 -0.16 -16.90 14.16
CA PRO A 350 -0.89 -16.13 15.19
C PRO A 350 -0.12 -14.92 15.73
N GLU A 351 1.18 -15.07 16.01
CA GLU A 351 2.04 -13.97 16.49
C GLU A 351 2.18 -12.88 15.42
N ALA A 352 2.41 -13.29 14.16
CA ALA A 352 2.46 -12.39 13.02
C ALA A 352 1.15 -11.60 12.86
N THR A 353 0.00 -12.26 13.08
CA THR A 353 -1.30 -11.59 13.06
C THR A 353 -1.42 -10.58 14.20
N ALA A 354 -1.02 -10.96 15.41
CA ALA A 354 -1.06 -10.07 16.56
C ALA A 354 -0.15 -8.84 16.37
N VAL A 355 1.07 -9.03 15.85
CA VAL A 355 2.01 -7.95 15.52
C VAL A 355 1.43 -7.01 14.46
N GLN A 356 0.80 -7.54 13.41
CA GLN A 356 0.19 -6.72 12.36
C GLN A 356 -1.04 -5.94 12.85
N ASN A 357 -1.72 -6.41 13.90
CA ASN A 357 -2.95 -5.78 14.40
C ASN A 357 -2.72 -4.35 14.91
N VAL A 358 -1.53 -3.98 15.35
CA VAL A 358 -1.23 -2.60 15.80
C VAL A 358 -1.35 -1.56 14.67
N VAL A 359 -1.27 -1.99 13.42
CA VAL A 359 -1.45 -1.13 12.24
C VAL A 359 -2.68 -1.54 11.40
N SER A 360 -3.57 -2.37 11.92
CA SER A 360 -4.70 -2.92 11.15
C SER A 360 -5.91 -2.00 11.17
N PRO A 361 -6.44 -1.57 10.00
CA PRO A 361 -7.67 -0.80 9.93
C PRO A 361 -8.93 -1.63 10.25
N LEU A 362 -8.80 -2.95 10.44
CA LEU A 362 -9.88 -3.84 10.88
C LEU A 362 -9.93 -4.04 12.40
N VAL A 363 -8.93 -3.49 13.12
CA VAL A 363 -8.86 -3.56 14.59
C VAL A 363 -9.16 -2.19 15.19
N LEU A 364 -8.56 -1.14 14.63
CA LEU A 364 -8.75 0.24 15.08
C LEU A 364 -10.10 0.80 14.59
N ARG A 365 -10.85 1.41 15.50
CA ARG A 365 -12.17 1.97 15.16
C ARG A 365 -12.05 3.38 14.57
N PRO A 366 -12.76 3.69 13.48
CA PRO A 366 -12.72 5.03 12.89
C PRO A 366 -13.34 6.07 13.84
N LYS A 367 -12.70 7.25 13.94
CA LYS A 367 -13.18 8.38 14.77
C LYS A 367 -14.30 9.18 14.09
N LEU A 368 -14.51 9.01 12.79
CA LEU A 368 -15.60 9.66 12.07
C LEU A 368 -16.93 8.95 12.32
N SER A 369 -18.03 9.69 12.24
CA SER A 369 -19.37 9.10 12.20
C SER A 369 -19.58 8.26 10.94
N ARG A 370 -20.51 7.30 10.99
CA ARG A 370 -20.80 6.37 9.88
C ARG A 370 -21.12 7.10 8.57
N GLU A 371 -21.83 8.22 8.64
CA GLU A 371 -22.28 9.04 7.51
C GLU A 371 -21.14 9.75 6.79
N ARG A 372 -19.95 9.81 7.40
CA ARG A 372 -18.73 10.40 6.85
C ARG A 372 -17.72 9.39 6.36
N ARG A 373 -18.10 8.10 6.35
CA ARG A 373 -17.29 6.97 5.88
C ARG A 373 -17.88 6.42 4.59
N PHE A 374 -17.03 6.12 3.61
CA PHE A 374 -17.45 5.67 2.28
C PHE A 374 -16.53 4.57 1.79
N VAL A 375 -17.09 3.56 1.14
CA VAL A 375 -16.32 2.45 0.57
C VAL A 375 -16.75 2.25 -0.88
N PHE A 376 -15.82 1.98 -1.78
CA PHE A 376 -16.17 1.45 -3.10
C PHE A 376 -15.23 0.32 -3.49
N ALA A 377 -15.74 -0.71 -4.16
CA ALA A 377 -14.94 -1.87 -4.54
C ALA A 377 -15.48 -2.61 -5.77
N GLY A 378 -14.57 -3.26 -6.48
CA GLY A 378 -14.87 -4.11 -7.61
C GLY A 378 -15.30 -5.52 -7.18
N LEU A 379 -16.43 -6.00 -7.69
CA LEU A 379 -16.91 -7.36 -7.41
C LEU A 379 -16.01 -8.45 -8.00
N GLY A 380 -15.23 -8.09 -9.02
CA GLY A 380 -14.25 -8.98 -9.67
C GLY A 380 -12.80 -8.70 -9.28
N ASP A 381 -12.56 -7.86 -8.29
CA ASP A 381 -11.21 -7.51 -7.84
C ASP A 381 -10.40 -8.76 -7.45
N ARG A 382 -9.25 -8.94 -8.12
CA ARG A 382 -8.34 -10.06 -7.90
C ARG A 382 -7.15 -9.71 -7.02
N MET A 383 -6.87 -8.42 -6.83
CA MET A 383 -5.76 -7.91 -6.03
C MET A 383 -6.14 -7.82 -4.55
N SER A 384 -7.06 -6.91 -4.20
CA SER A 384 -7.53 -6.72 -2.81
C SER A 384 -8.81 -7.47 -2.49
N THR A 385 -9.45 -8.10 -3.45
CA THR A 385 -10.74 -8.79 -3.42
C THR A 385 -11.91 -8.01 -2.79
N SER A 386 -13.10 -8.25 -3.30
CA SER A 386 -14.33 -7.69 -2.71
C SER A 386 -14.53 -8.10 -1.23
N GLY A 387 -14.00 -9.27 -0.83
CA GLY A 387 -14.05 -9.73 0.56
C GLY A 387 -13.27 -8.86 1.54
N GLN A 388 -12.12 -8.29 1.13
CA GLN A 388 -11.40 -7.34 1.98
C GLN A 388 -12.20 -6.04 2.17
N ALA A 389 -12.74 -5.50 1.09
CA ALA A 389 -13.59 -4.32 1.15
C ALA A 389 -14.86 -4.57 1.98
N HIS A 390 -15.43 -5.77 1.91
CA HIS A 390 -16.60 -6.16 2.70
C HIS A 390 -16.27 -6.21 4.19
N ARG A 391 -15.13 -6.79 4.60
CA ARG A 391 -14.69 -6.77 6.00
C ARG A 391 -14.54 -5.35 6.55
N LEU A 392 -13.96 -4.42 5.78
CA LEU A 392 -13.86 -3.02 6.18
C LEU A 392 -15.24 -2.37 6.29
N TRP A 393 -16.12 -2.61 5.33
CA TRP A 393 -17.47 -2.09 5.33
C TRP A 393 -18.26 -2.55 6.56
N GLU A 394 -18.16 -3.82 6.93
CA GLU A 394 -18.75 -4.36 8.17
C GLU A 394 -18.13 -3.70 9.42
N HIS A 395 -16.78 -3.63 9.48
CA HIS A 395 -16.05 -3.01 10.59
C HIS A 395 -16.40 -1.52 10.75
N TRP A 396 -16.68 -0.85 9.66
CA TRP A 396 -17.11 0.55 9.63
C TRP A 396 -18.62 0.73 9.86
N GLU A 397 -19.32 -0.30 10.33
CA GLU A 397 -20.76 -0.28 10.64
C GLU A 397 -21.65 -0.03 9.43
N ARG A 398 -21.24 -0.58 8.28
CA ARG A 398 -21.97 -0.54 7.02
C ARG A 398 -22.28 0.88 6.53
N PRO A 399 -21.26 1.70 6.25
CA PRO A 399 -21.45 3.04 5.70
C PRO A 399 -21.94 3.00 4.26
N SER A 400 -22.07 4.17 3.62
CA SER A 400 -22.38 4.24 2.19
C SER A 400 -21.34 3.48 1.37
N VAL A 401 -21.80 2.61 0.44
CA VAL A 401 -20.93 1.76 -0.38
C VAL A 401 -21.35 1.75 -1.83
N ALA A 402 -20.34 1.75 -2.73
CA ALA A 402 -20.56 1.53 -4.16
C ALA A 402 -19.83 0.28 -4.65
N TRP A 403 -20.59 -0.78 -4.91
CA TRP A 403 -20.07 -1.98 -5.57
C TRP A 403 -20.17 -1.82 -7.08
N TYR A 404 -19.09 -2.09 -7.81
CA TYR A 404 -19.13 -2.05 -9.28
C TYR A 404 -18.74 -3.39 -9.90
N PRO A 405 -19.31 -3.74 -11.07
CA PRO A 405 -19.03 -5.01 -11.76
C PRO A 405 -17.70 -4.93 -12.51
N GLY A 406 -16.58 -4.95 -11.78
CA GLY A 406 -15.25 -4.81 -12.36
C GLY A 406 -14.12 -5.32 -11.49
N GLY A 407 -12.89 -5.29 -12.02
CA GLY A 407 -11.65 -5.63 -11.36
C GLY A 407 -11.05 -4.48 -10.56
N HIS A 408 -9.83 -4.68 -10.05
CA HIS A 408 -9.12 -3.72 -9.18
C HIS A 408 -8.93 -2.35 -9.83
N VAL A 409 -8.48 -2.32 -11.08
CA VAL A 409 -8.28 -1.06 -11.83
C VAL A 409 -9.54 -0.57 -12.55
N GLY A 410 -10.64 -1.32 -12.48
CA GLY A 410 -11.87 -1.04 -13.20
C GLY A 410 -12.55 0.27 -12.84
N PHE A 411 -12.34 0.77 -11.62
CA PHE A 411 -12.92 2.03 -11.12
C PHE A 411 -12.62 3.24 -12.04
N TRP A 412 -11.54 3.19 -12.80
CA TRP A 412 -11.15 4.28 -13.71
C TRP A 412 -12.17 4.52 -14.84
N TRP A 413 -12.84 3.45 -15.29
CA TRP A 413 -13.78 3.49 -16.40
C TRP A 413 -15.24 3.52 -15.95
N VAL A 414 -15.50 3.35 -14.64
CA VAL A 414 -16.86 3.26 -14.10
C VAL A 414 -17.34 4.63 -13.63
N GLY A 415 -18.23 5.26 -14.42
CA GLY A 415 -18.76 6.59 -14.12
C GLY A 415 -19.53 6.69 -12.80
N SER A 416 -20.16 5.59 -12.34
CA SER A 416 -20.85 5.55 -11.06
C SER A 416 -19.91 5.70 -9.88
N VAL A 417 -18.68 5.17 -9.92
CA VAL A 417 -17.66 5.37 -8.87
C VAL A 417 -17.27 6.83 -8.77
N ASN A 418 -17.06 7.50 -9.92
CA ASN A 418 -16.71 8.92 -9.90
C ASN A 418 -17.83 9.80 -9.33
N ARG A 419 -19.07 9.46 -9.63
CA ARG A 419 -20.24 10.14 -9.08
C ARG A 419 -20.33 9.90 -7.58
N PHE A 420 -20.19 8.66 -7.13
CA PHE A 420 -20.18 8.29 -5.71
C PHE A 420 -19.12 9.06 -4.92
N VAL A 421 -17.87 9.14 -5.41
CA VAL A 421 -16.80 9.91 -4.75
C VAL A 421 -17.14 11.40 -4.71
N THR A 422 -17.68 11.96 -5.80
CA THR A 422 -18.10 13.37 -5.83
C THR A 422 -19.20 13.63 -4.82
N GLU A 423 -20.23 12.79 -4.77
CA GLU A 423 -21.35 12.89 -3.81
C GLU A 423 -20.86 12.77 -2.36
N ALA A 424 -19.91 11.86 -2.08
CA ALA A 424 -19.29 11.71 -0.78
C ALA A 424 -18.56 13.01 -0.34
N LEU A 425 -17.75 13.59 -1.22
CA LEU A 425 -17.04 14.84 -0.92
C LEU A 425 -18.03 16.01 -0.70
N VAL A 426 -19.03 16.14 -1.56
CA VAL A 426 -20.05 17.21 -1.47
C VAL A 426 -20.90 17.07 -0.21
N SER A 427 -21.37 15.87 0.11
CA SER A 427 -22.22 15.63 1.30
C SER A 427 -21.49 15.91 2.61
N CYS A 428 -20.16 15.85 2.59
CA CYS A 428 -19.30 16.17 3.74
C CYS A 428 -18.79 17.61 3.76
N GLY A 429 -19.32 18.50 2.89
CA GLY A 429 -18.95 19.91 2.85
C GLY A 429 -17.59 20.20 2.21
N LEU A 430 -17.05 19.25 1.43
CA LEU A 430 -15.77 19.40 0.74
C LEU A 430 -15.92 19.89 -0.72
N SER A 431 -17.03 20.51 -1.05
CA SER A 431 -17.19 21.20 -2.33
C SER A 431 -17.57 22.62 -2.04
N ALA A 432 -16.88 23.57 -2.65
CA ALA A 432 -17.48 24.85 -2.87
C ALA A 432 -18.35 24.65 -4.11
N GLY A 433 -19.65 24.56 -3.94
CA GLY A 433 -20.58 24.61 -5.07
C GLY A 433 -20.21 25.77 -6.01
N PRO A 434 -20.61 25.73 -7.28
CA PRO A 434 -20.38 26.84 -8.17
C PRO A 434 -20.90 28.13 -7.47
N SER A 435 -20.03 29.13 -7.36
CA SER A 435 -20.38 30.43 -6.79
C SER A 435 -21.62 30.94 -7.51
N GLY A 436 -22.82 30.82 -6.91
CA GLY A 436 -24.02 31.32 -7.48
C GLY A 436 -25.31 30.50 -7.41
N ALA A 437 -25.29 29.27 -6.90
CA ALA A 437 -26.55 28.52 -6.67
C ALA A 437 -27.06 28.78 -5.24
N SER A 438 -27.97 29.74 -5.09
CA SER A 438 -28.81 29.86 -3.90
C SER A 438 -29.57 28.54 -3.66
N PRO A 439 -29.73 28.06 -2.44
CA PRO A 439 -30.48 26.82 -2.19
C PRO A 439 -31.92 27.02 -2.70
N ALA A 440 -32.38 26.08 -3.51
CA ALA A 440 -33.77 26.08 -3.95
C ALA A 440 -34.69 26.07 -2.72
N PRO A 441 -35.76 26.84 -2.71
CA PRO A 441 -36.69 26.87 -1.60
C PRO A 441 -37.32 25.47 -1.41
N SER A 442 -37.31 25.00 -0.17
CA SER A 442 -38.00 23.79 0.23
C SER A 442 -39.48 23.88 -0.18
N LEU A 443 -39.95 22.97 -1.02
CA LEU A 443 -41.36 22.81 -1.29
C LEU A 443 -42.01 22.33 0.03
N SER A 444 -42.65 23.27 0.70
CA SER A 444 -43.61 22.96 1.78
C SER A 444 -44.77 22.22 1.16
N SER A 445 -44.99 21.00 1.60
CA SER A 445 -46.24 20.29 1.42
C SER A 445 -47.37 21.06 2.08
N SER A 446 -48.19 21.75 1.30
CA SER A 446 -49.52 22.18 1.74
C SER A 446 -50.51 21.08 1.44
N GLU A 447 -51.01 20.50 2.51
CA GLU A 447 -52.26 19.72 2.55
C GLU A 447 -53.41 20.53 1.95
N THR A 448 -54.15 19.95 1.05
CA THR A 448 -55.62 19.90 1.03
C THR A 448 -56.04 18.77 0.14
#